data_a238544e70f575fe0b81c02ac56b1844
#
_entry.id   a238544e70f575fe0b81c02ac56b1844
#
_cell.length_a   1.000
_cell.length_b   1.000
_cell.length_c   1.000
_cell.angle_alpha   90.00
_cell.angle_beta   90.00
_cell.angle_gamma   90.00
#
_symmetry.space_group_name_H-M   'P 1'
#
loop_
_entity.id
_entity.type
_entity.pdbx_description
1 polymer ?
#
loop_
_entity_poly.entity_id
_entity_poly.type
_entity_poly.pdbx_seq_one_letter_code
_entity_poly.pdbx_strand_id
1 'polypeptide(L)'
;MTIPLTYTLNASELAGTTTVIFENLYSDGALIATHADLEDDEQTVYIPEIHTTAKDQTTKINHTEANKTANIVDTVSYTNLLPGREYTVSGTLMDKETGKAVLADGKEITASTTFTPEKSEGSVDVIFTFDASVVAPKTVVAFETRTSVSYTHLRAHETRH
;
A
#
# COMPACT_ATOMS: atom_id res chain seq x y z
N MET A 1 25.84 17.21 -20.20
CA MET A 1 25.66 17.63 -18.80
C MET A 1 24.19 17.45 -18.43
N THR A 2 23.90 16.89 -17.26
CA THR A 2 22.55 16.68 -16.75
C THR A 2 22.34 17.55 -15.52
N ILE A 3 21.18 18.20 -15.42
CA ILE A 3 20.81 19.03 -14.27
C ILE A 3 19.67 18.31 -13.55
N PRO A 4 19.88 17.83 -12.30
CA PRO A 4 18.82 17.19 -11.54
C PRO A 4 17.84 18.24 -10.99
N LEU A 5 16.53 17.95 -11.09
CA LEU A 5 15.47 18.68 -10.42
C LEU A 5 14.82 17.78 -9.37
N THR A 6 14.51 18.34 -8.21
CA THR A 6 13.88 17.59 -7.11
C THR A 6 12.51 18.17 -6.83
N TYR A 7 11.49 17.31 -6.89
CA TYR A 7 10.12 17.64 -6.54
C TYR A 7 9.75 16.95 -5.23
N THR A 8 9.24 17.71 -4.28
CA THR A 8 8.72 17.20 -3.03
C THR A 8 7.20 17.34 -3.03
N LEU A 9 6.50 16.23 -2.86
CA LEU A 9 5.04 16.19 -2.88
C LEU A 9 4.49 15.34 -1.73
N ASN A 10 3.24 15.58 -1.35
CA ASN A 10 2.53 14.75 -0.40
C ASN A 10 1.86 13.58 -1.16
N ALA A 11 2.52 12.43 -1.17
CA ALA A 11 2.04 11.27 -1.90
C ALA A 11 0.69 10.73 -1.38
N SER A 12 0.33 10.99 -0.11
CA SER A 12 -0.96 10.57 0.43
C SER A 12 -2.15 11.31 -0.18
N GLU A 13 -1.96 12.56 -0.61
CA GLU A 13 -2.98 13.35 -1.31
C GLU A 13 -3.13 12.95 -2.79
N LEU A 14 -2.14 12.25 -3.33
CA LEU A 14 -2.08 11.81 -4.71
C LEU A 14 -2.26 10.30 -4.86
N ALA A 15 -2.62 9.60 -3.79
CA ALA A 15 -2.77 8.15 -3.79
C ALA A 15 -3.69 7.68 -4.94
N GLY A 16 -3.27 6.63 -5.65
CA GLY A 16 -3.99 6.07 -6.80
C GLY A 16 -3.88 6.89 -8.10
N THR A 17 -3.18 8.04 -8.09
CA THR A 17 -3.02 8.87 -9.29
C THR A 17 -1.78 8.52 -10.12
N THR A 18 -1.82 8.90 -11.39
CA THR A 18 -0.67 8.90 -12.29
C THR A 18 -0.33 10.34 -12.61
N THR A 19 0.92 10.73 -12.38
CA THR A 19 1.40 12.11 -12.53
C THR A 19 2.49 12.14 -13.60
N VAL A 20 2.44 13.14 -14.48
CA VAL A 20 3.49 13.40 -15.48
C VAL A 20 4.16 14.72 -15.14
N ILE A 21 5.48 14.74 -15.23
CA ILE A 21 6.28 15.92 -14.92
C ILE A 21 6.56 16.69 -16.22
N PHE A 22 6.26 18.01 -16.19
CA PHE A 22 6.56 18.91 -17.31
C PHE A 22 7.66 19.88 -16.89
N GLU A 23 8.63 20.09 -17.78
CA GLU A 23 9.72 21.03 -17.55
C GLU A 23 9.74 22.14 -18.59
N ASN A 24 10.07 23.34 -18.13
CA ASN A 24 10.31 24.51 -18.96
C ASN A 24 11.70 25.08 -18.65
N LEU A 25 12.45 25.36 -19.70
CA LEU A 25 13.74 26.02 -19.61
C LEU A 25 13.60 27.48 -20.00
N TYR A 26 14.04 28.38 -19.12
CA TYR A 26 14.02 29.82 -19.33
C TYR A 26 15.44 30.40 -19.32
N SER A 27 15.64 31.47 -20.09
CA SER A 27 16.83 32.32 -20.02
C SER A 27 16.38 33.79 -20.12
N ASP A 28 16.82 34.62 -19.22
CA ASP A 28 16.46 36.04 -19.15
C ASP A 28 14.94 36.30 -19.23
N GLY A 29 14.13 35.42 -18.61
CA GLY A 29 12.69 35.52 -18.63
C GLY A 29 12.00 35.00 -19.91
N ALA A 30 12.76 34.60 -20.91
CA ALA A 30 12.22 34.01 -22.14
C ALA A 30 12.23 32.49 -22.09
N LEU A 31 11.13 31.86 -22.55
CA LEU A 31 11.03 30.40 -22.66
C LEU A 31 11.94 29.93 -23.80
N ILE A 32 12.93 29.10 -23.49
CA ILE A 32 13.92 28.57 -24.43
C ILE A 32 13.50 27.19 -24.94
N ALA A 33 13.01 26.32 -24.05
CA ALA A 33 12.57 24.98 -24.39
C ALA A 33 11.50 24.50 -23.42
N THR A 34 10.66 23.59 -23.87
CA THR A 34 9.65 22.93 -23.05
C THR A 34 9.65 21.44 -23.35
N HIS A 35 9.48 20.64 -22.31
CA HIS A 35 9.14 19.23 -22.41
C HIS A 35 7.81 19.01 -21.66
N ALA A 36 6.74 18.81 -22.42
CA ALA A 36 5.37 18.71 -21.91
C ALA A 36 4.60 17.68 -22.72
N ASP A 37 4.95 16.41 -22.53
CA ASP A 37 4.33 15.27 -23.21
C ASP A 37 3.62 14.38 -22.19
N LEU A 38 2.30 14.28 -22.27
CA LEU A 38 1.48 13.44 -21.37
C LEU A 38 1.68 11.95 -21.59
N GLU A 39 2.20 11.56 -22.75
CA GLU A 39 2.44 10.16 -23.10
C GLU A 39 3.88 9.71 -22.81
N ASP A 40 4.69 10.59 -22.20
CA ASP A 40 6.07 10.26 -21.87
C ASP A 40 6.17 9.38 -20.62
N ASP A 41 6.40 8.10 -20.81
CA ASP A 41 6.55 7.10 -19.75
C ASP A 41 7.77 7.37 -18.86
N GLU A 42 8.82 8.01 -19.38
CA GLU A 42 10.03 8.35 -18.60
C GLU A 42 9.79 9.50 -17.62
N GLN A 43 8.78 10.33 -17.90
CA GLN A 43 8.33 11.44 -17.02
C GLN A 43 7.12 11.06 -16.18
N THR A 44 6.63 9.83 -16.29
CA THR A 44 5.43 9.35 -15.61
C THR A 44 5.75 8.75 -14.24
N VAL A 45 5.02 9.20 -13.23
CA VAL A 45 5.12 8.68 -11.85
C VAL A 45 3.78 8.08 -11.42
N TYR A 46 3.79 6.79 -11.13
CA TYR A 46 2.63 6.04 -10.64
C TYR A 46 2.61 6.05 -9.10
N ILE A 47 1.57 6.58 -8.49
CA ILE A 47 1.43 6.67 -7.05
C ILE A 47 0.49 5.58 -6.55
N PRO A 48 0.99 4.59 -5.79
CA PRO A 48 0.19 3.45 -5.35
C PRO A 48 -0.84 3.83 -4.29
N GLU A 49 -1.95 3.08 -4.30
CA GLU A 49 -3.01 3.15 -3.30
C GLU A 49 -3.44 1.74 -2.90
N ILE A 50 -3.90 1.58 -1.65
CA ILE A 50 -4.57 0.37 -1.18
C ILE A 50 -5.90 0.72 -0.52
N HIS A 51 -6.90 -0.16 -0.69
CA HIS A 51 -8.16 -0.17 0.02
C HIS A 51 -8.41 -1.55 0.61
N THR A 52 -9.02 -1.61 1.78
CA THR A 52 -9.21 -2.88 2.47
C THR A 52 -10.67 -3.13 2.84
N THR A 53 -11.05 -4.40 2.90
CA THR A 53 -12.38 -4.84 3.33
C THR A 53 -12.25 -6.10 4.16
N ALA A 54 -12.52 -6.00 5.47
CA ALA A 54 -12.44 -7.11 6.40
C ALA A 54 -13.76 -7.86 6.54
N LYS A 55 -13.72 -9.20 6.49
CA LYS A 55 -14.86 -10.11 6.71
C LYS A 55 -14.43 -11.34 7.48
N ASP A 56 -15.33 -11.88 8.28
CA ASP A 56 -15.14 -13.20 8.86
C ASP A 56 -15.15 -14.28 7.75
N GLN A 57 -14.21 -15.23 7.83
CA GLN A 57 -14.06 -16.26 6.81
C GLN A 57 -15.25 -17.19 6.70
N THR A 58 -15.93 -17.46 7.82
CA THR A 58 -17.05 -18.40 7.90
C THR A 58 -18.38 -17.72 7.56
N THR A 59 -18.65 -16.58 8.19
CA THR A 59 -19.93 -15.87 8.01
C THR A 59 -19.99 -15.04 6.73
N LYS A 60 -18.84 -14.69 6.15
CA LYS A 60 -18.67 -13.83 4.95
C LYS A 60 -19.17 -12.39 5.15
N ILE A 61 -19.44 -11.99 6.37
CA ILE A 61 -19.85 -10.64 6.77
C ILE A 61 -18.85 -10.07 7.78
N ASN A 62 -19.05 -8.82 8.20
CA ASN A 62 -18.19 -8.16 9.18
C ASN A 62 -18.52 -8.48 10.64
N HIS A 63 -19.12 -9.63 10.90
CA HIS A 63 -19.40 -10.16 12.23
C HIS A 63 -18.78 -11.55 12.37
N THR A 64 -17.97 -11.70 13.41
CA THR A 64 -17.41 -13.00 13.79
C THR A 64 -18.01 -13.50 15.08
N GLU A 65 -17.97 -14.81 15.29
CA GLU A 65 -18.39 -15.44 16.54
C GLU A 65 -17.22 -15.49 17.53
N ALA A 66 -17.53 -15.47 18.83
CA ALA A 66 -16.52 -15.56 19.90
C ALA A 66 -16.01 -17.01 20.04
N ASN A 67 -15.40 -17.53 19.01
CA ASN A 67 -14.85 -18.88 18.91
C ASN A 67 -13.37 -18.93 19.29
N LYS A 68 -12.89 -20.13 19.65
CA LYS A 68 -11.47 -20.38 19.92
C LYS A 68 -10.57 -20.20 18.68
N THR A 69 -11.14 -20.27 17.49
CA THR A 69 -10.43 -19.97 16.25
C THR A 69 -11.31 -19.11 15.36
N ALA A 70 -10.99 -17.84 15.29
CA ALA A 70 -11.60 -16.91 14.35
C ALA A 70 -10.60 -16.58 13.24
N ASN A 71 -11.10 -16.48 12.02
CA ASN A 71 -10.33 -16.06 10.85
C ASN A 71 -11.01 -14.85 10.22
N ILE A 72 -10.33 -13.70 10.29
CA ILE A 72 -10.74 -12.50 9.58
C ILE A 72 -9.91 -12.41 8.30
N VAL A 73 -10.58 -12.39 7.16
CA VAL A 73 -9.97 -12.16 5.85
C VAL A 73 -10.12 -10.68 5.54
N ASP A 74 -8.99 -9.98 5.44
CA ASP A 74 -8.95 -8.63 4.95
C ASP A 74 -8.47 -8.62 3.50
N THR A 75 -9.38 -8.31 2.59
CA THR A 75 -9.08 -8.20 1.16
C THR A 75 -8.51 -6.82 0.87
N VAL A 76 -7.25 -6.79 0.52
CA VAL A 76 -6.51 -5.57 0.17
C VAL A 76 -6.52 -5.39 -1.34
N SER A 77 -7.29 -4.42 -1.82
CA SER A 77 -7.29 -4.00 -3.22
C SER A 77 -6.17 -2.98 -3.44
N TYR A 78 -5.43 -3.11 -4.53
CA TYR A 78 -4.32 -2.23 -4.84
C TYR A 78 -4.43 -1.63 -6.25
N THR A 79 -3.84 -0.44 -6.42
CA THR A 79 -3.73 0.29 -7.68
C THR A 79 -2.31 0.84 -7.84
N ASN A 80 -1.83 0.94 -9.07
CA ASN A 80 -0.52 1.49 -9.44
C ASN A 80 0.68 0.77 -8.81
N LEU A 81 0.57 -0.54 -8.54
CA LEU A 81 1.73 -1.34 -8.21
C LEU A 81 2.52 -1.70 -9.47
N LEU A 82 3.83 -1.84 -9.33
CA LEU A 82 4.70 -2.29 -10.42
C LEU A 82 4.57 -3.80 -10.60
N PRO A 83 4.07 -4.29 -11.77
CA PRO A 83 4.00 -5.72 -12.04
C PRO A 83 5.38 -6.40 -11.98
N GLY A 84 5.41 -7.63 -11.49
CA GLY A 84 6.63 -8.41 -11.35
C GLY A 84 7.52 -8.05 -10.15
N ARG A 85 7.16 -7.01 -9.39
CA ARG A 85 7.84 -6.61 -8.17
C ARG A 85 7.19 -7.26 -6.95
N GLU A 86 7.99 -7.76 -6.02
CA GLU A 86 7.48 -8.34 -4.79
C GLU A 86 7.07 -7.26 -3.77
N TYR A 87 5.92 -7.45 -3.16
CA TYR A 87 5.38 -6.60 -2.11
C TYR A 87 4.93 -7.42 -0.91
N THR A 88 5.05 -6.85 0.27
CA THR A 88 4.47 -7.40 1.49
C THR A 88 3.43 -6.44 2.06
N VAL A 89 2.25 -6.95 2.33
CA VAL A 89 1.21 -6.27 3.11
C VAL A 89 1.22 -6.85 4.51
N SER A 90 1.32 -5.99 5.51
CA SER A 90 1.25 -6.36 6.92
C SER A 90 0.11 -5.61 7.59
N GLY A 91 -0.67 -6.31 8.39
CA GLY A 91 -1.81 -5.74 9.09
C GLY A 91 -1.77 -6.00 10.59
N THR A 92 -2.43 -5.13 11.35
CA THR A 92 -2.66 -5.24 12.79
C THR A 92 -4.14 -4.99 13.08
N LEU A 93 -4.77 -5.82 13.91
CA LEU A 93 -6.12 -5.57 14.37
C LEU A 93 -6.12 -4.51 15.46
N MET A 94 -6.88 -3.44 15.24
CA MET A 94 -7.00 -2.31 16.16
C MET A 94 -8.40 -2.28 16.76
N ASP A 95 -8.48 -1.97 18.03
CA ASP A 95 -9.75 -1.68 18.71
C ASP A 95 -10.25 -0.31 18.24
N LYS A 96 -11.43 -0.30 17.64
CA LYS A 96 -12.02 0.92 17.05
C LYS A 96 -12.33 2.00 18.12
N GLU A 97 -12.66 1.59 19.34
CA GLU A 97 -13.01 2.53 20.41
C GLU A 97 -11.78 3.18 21.05
N THR A 98 -10.71 2.40 21.24
CA THR A 98 -9.51 2.87 21.94
C THR A 98 -8.40 3.34 21.00
N GLY A 99 -8.43 2.93 19.73
CA GLY A 99 -7.37 3.18 18.76
C GLY A 99 -6.06 2.44 19.06
N LYS A 100 -6.10 1.41 19.91
CA LYS A 100 -4.94 0.59 20.29
C LYS A 100 -5.01 -0.78 19.65
N ALA A 101 -3.84 -1.43 19.49
CA ALA A 101 -3.78 -2.81 19.02
C ALA A 101 -4.57 -3.75 19.94
N VAL A 102 -5.32 -4.67 19.32
CA VAL A 102 -6.02 -5.73 20.07
C VAL A 102 -5.02 -6.80 20.45
N LEU A 103 -5.05 -7.20 21.72
CA LEU A 103 -4.17 -8.23 22.27
C LEU A 103 -4.93 -9.54 22.46
N ALA A 104 -4.35 -10.64 22.00
CA ALA A 104 -4.72 -11.99 22.40
C ALA A 104 -3.55 -12.61 23.17
N ASP A 105 -3.80 -13.05 24.39
CA ASP A 105 -2.76 -13.57 25.29
C ASP A 105 -1.55 -12.63 25.46
N GLY A 106 -1.79 -11.31 25.52
CA GLY A 106 -0.78 -10.28 25.68
C GLY A 106 0.03 -9.95 24.44
N LYS A 107 -0.31 -10.50 23.27
CA LYS A 107 0.34 -10.24 21.99
C LYS A 107 -0.61 -9.58 21.01
N GLU A 108 -0.09 -8.64 20.20
CA GLU A 108 -0.85 -8.03 19.12
C GLU A 108 -1.27 -9.08 18.07
N ILE A 109 -2.49 -8.94 17.57
CA ILE A 109 -3.00 -9.78 16.49
C ILE A 109 -2.56 -9.17 15.18
N THR A 110 -1.58 -9.80 14.53
CA THR A 110 -0.98 -9.34 13.28
C THR A 110 -1.03 -10.44 12.22
N ALA A 111 -0.98 -10.03 10.97
CA ALA A 111 -0.85 -10.92 9.84
C ALA A 111 -0.10 -10.24 8.70
N SER A 112 0.46 -11.01 7.78
CA SER A 112 1.10 -10.48 6.59
C SER A 112 0.97 -11.44 5.42
N THR A 113 0.99 -10.87 4.21
CA THR A 113 1.00 -11.63 2.95
C THR A 113 2.02 -11.00 2.00
N THR A 114 2.88 -11.85 1.43
CA THR A 114 3.84 -11.44 0.40
C THR A 114 3.34 -11.93 -0.96
N PHE A 115 3.37 -11.06 -1.96
CA PHE A 115 2.86 -11.36 -3.29
C PHE A 115 3.61 -10.58 -4.37
N THR A 116 3.54 -11.09 -5.60
CA THR A 116 4.06 -10.42 -6.80
C THR A 116 2.90 -10.17 -7.75
N PRO A 117 2.46 -8.92 -7.95
CA PRO A 117 1.33 -8.63 -8.82
C PRO A 117 1.69 -8.90 -10.28
N GLU A 118 0.77 -9.49 -11.02
CA GLU A 118 0.90 -9.65 -12.49
C GLU A 118 0.44 -8.40 -13.24
N LYS A 119 -0.42 -7.60 -12.61
CA LYS A 119 -0.97 -6.34 -13.14
C LYS A 119 -0.82 -5.24 -12.11
N SER A 120 -0.86 -3.98 -12.57
CA SER A 120 -0.76 -2.79 -11.70
C SER A 120 -1.90 -2.67 -10.70
N GLU A 121 -3.03 -3.30 -10.97
CA GLU A 121 -4.21 -3.34 -10.09
C GLU A 121 -4.67 -4.76 -9.83
N GLY A 122 -5.24 -4.99 -8.65
CA GLY A 122 -5.74 -6.30 -8.23
C GLY A 122 -6.05 -6.33 -6.75
N SER A 123 -6.06 -7.52 -6.17
CA SER A 123 -6.28 -7.71 -4.74
C SER A 123 -5.49 -8.90 -4.19
N VAL A 124 -5.24 -8.86 -2.88
CA VAL A 124 -4.61 -9.94 -2.12
C VAL A 124 -5.28 -10.03 -0.75
N ASP A 125 -5.38 -11.23 -0.20
CA ASP A 125 -5.97 -11.45 1.12
C ASP A 125 -4.90 -11.51 2.20
N VAL A 126 -5.16 -10.82 3.31
CA VAL A 126 -4.43 -10.93 4.57
C VAL A 126 -5.34 -11.61 5.58
N ILE A 127 -4.91 -12.74 6.15
CA ILE A 127 -5.73 -13.55 7.03
C ILE A 127 -5.24 -13.46 8.47
N PHE A 128 -6.07 -12.89 9.35
CA PHE A 128 -5.82 -12.85 10.78
C PHE A 128 -6.48 -14.05 11.45
N THR A 129 -5.68 -14.88 12.12
CA THR A 129 -6.15 -16.04 12.87
C THR A 129 -5.88 -15.82 14.35
N PHE A 130 -6.91 -15.89 15.20
CA PHE A 130 -6.78 -15.64 16.63
C PHE A 130 -7.90 -16.34 17.44
N ASP A 131 -7.72 -16.41 18.74
CA ASP A 131 -8.76 -16.86 19.67
C ASP A 131 -9.70 -15.69 20.01
N ALA A 132 -10.87 -15.65 19.40
CA ALA A 132 -11.84 -14.58 19.60
C ALA A 132 -12.49 -14.64 21.01
N SER A 133 -12.44 -15.79 21.70
CA SER A 133 -13.01 -15.92 23.04
C SER A 133 -12.28 -15.04 24.10
N VAL A 134 -11.00 -14.72 23.85
CA VAL A 134 -10.21 -13.86 24.74
C VAL A 134 -10.26 -12.39 24.35
N VAL A 135 -10.88 -12.05 23.22
CA VAL A 135 -10.95 -10.68 22.68
C VAL A 135 -12.35 -10.05 22.82
N ALA A 136 -13.39 -10.86 22.95
CA ALA A 136 -14.79 -10.40 22.96
C ALA A 136 -15.16 -9.57 24.20
N PRO A 137 -16.12 -8.61 24.11
CA PRO A 137 -16.74 -8.07 22.89
C PRO A 137 -16.03 -6.77 22.45
N LYS A 138 -15.55 -6.73 21.22
CA LYS A 138 -14.87 -5.53 20.67
C LYS A 138 -15.24 -5.32 19.21
N THR A 139 -15.24 -4.06 18.78
CA THR A 139 -15.24 -3.72 17.36
C THR A 139 -13.80 -3.51 16.93
N VAL A 140 -13.35 -4.32 15.98
CA VAL A 140 -11.97 -4.29 15.49
C VAL A 140 -11.89 -3.76 14.05
N VAL A 141 -10.77 -3.12 13.73
CA VAL A 141 -10.44 -2.62 12.39
C VAL A 141 -9.06 -3.14 12.04
N ALA A 142 -8.88 -3.62 10.81
CA ALA A 142 -7.57 -3.97 10.29
C ALA A 142 -6.87 -2.71 9.77
N PHE A 143 -5.65 -2.49 10.23
CA PHE A 143 -4.75 -1.46 9.68
C PHE A 143 -3.62 -2.13 8.94
N GLU A 144 -3.49 -1.85 7.65
CA GLU A 144 -2.46 -2.39 6.81
C GLU A 144 -1.40 -1.35 6.47
N THR A 145 -0.16 -1.82 6.42
CA THR A 145 0.95 -1.13 5.82
C THR A 145 1.52 -1.96 4.69
N ARG A 146 1.93 -1.30 3.62
CA ARG A 146 2.56 -1.94 2.48
C ARG A 146 4.05 -1.64 2.46
N THR A 147 4.85 -2.66 2.26
CA THR A 147 6.29 -2.54 2.08
C THR A 147 6.69 -3.18 0.74
N SER A 148 7.52 -2.50 -0.02
CA SER A 148 8.15 -3.06 -1.21
C SER A 148 9.51 -3.66 -0.85
N VAL A 149 9.73 -4.93 -1.17
CA VAL A 149 10.96 -5.66 -0.83
C VAL A 149 12.11 -5.38 -1.79
N SER A 150 11.84 -4.85 -3.00
CA SER A 150 12.84 -4.75 -4.06
C SER A 150 13.51 -3.37 -4.22
N TYR A 151 13.54 -2.55 -3.16
CA TYR A 151 14.15 -1.22 -3.21
C TYR A 151 15.68 -1.26 -3.47
N THR A 152 16.36 -2.28 -2.97
CA THR A 152 17.80 -2.51 -3.21
C THR A 152 18.12 -2.81 -4.68
N HIS A 153 17.18 -3.38 -5.43
CA HIS A 153 17.37 -3.72 -6.84
C HIS A 153 17.34 -2.48 -7.76
N LEU A 154 16.50 -1.49 -7.45
CA LEU A 154 16.46 -0.21 -8.14
C LEU A 154 17.74 0.61 -7.94
N ARG A 155 18.32 0.60 -6.73
CA ARG A 155 19.61 1.27 -6.48
C ARG A 155 20.75 0.66 -7.28
N ALA A 156 20.79 -0.67 -7.42
CA ALA A 156 21.79 -1.33 -8.23
C ALA A 156 21.64 -1.03 -9.73
N HIS A 157 20.45 -0.70 -10.19
CA HIS A 157 20.19 -0.34 -11.59
C HIS A 157 20.54 1.12 -11.89
N GLU A 158 20.29 2.05 -10.95
CA GLU A 158 20.67 3.47 -11.05
C GLU A 158 22.18 3.69 -11.02
N THR A 159 22.94 2.83 -10.34
CA THR A 159 24.41 2.92 -10.28
C THR A 159 25.12 2.41 -11.54
N ARG A 160 24.44 1.82 -12.49
CA ARG A 160 24.99 1.33 -13.76
C ARG A 160 24.93 2.32 -14.93
N HIS A 161 24.34 3.45 -14.72
CA HIS A 161 24.28 4.56 -15.65
C HIS A 161 25.15 5.73 -15.20
#